data_9b594df567905baeec05d99a8d2c1d9c
#
_entry.id   9b594df567905baeec05d99a8d2c1d9c
#
_cell.length_a   1.000
_cell.length_b   1.000
_cell.length_c   1.000
_cell.angle_alpha   90.00
_cell.angle_beta   90.00
_cell.angle_gamma   90.00
#
_symmetry.space_group_name_H-M   'P 1'
#
loop_
_entity.id
_entity.type
_entity.pdbx_description
1 polymer ?
#
loop_
_entity_poly.entity_id
_entity_poly.type
_entity_poly.pdbx_seq_one_letter_code
_entity_poly.pdbx_strand_id
1 'polypeptide(L)'
;VRPLTLKRAAKPKSPAIVRGWKRFFGVSCTHARHVDRDAWRAALKAQSDYNPHFTFHLGDFCDTGAFRSGRGENDGSDPVDPDLTSGLVHLRELEPQLILCGNHEQRLWRYLSSRNDIVAYASHQAINCIHRCASDLHAELVEYTGIWSGRMLGNHLLTHGTIYNVNAARDMAEMYGNVIFGHTHTVAIGKGRRIDNPTGYNIGALVSAPNMDYAANRRQTMAWTTAWVRGEYCDNDCRPEIIIHRQPTPSMPPATHA
;
A
#
# COMPACT_ATOMS: atom_id res chain seq x y z
N VAL A 1 3.05 15.56 -31.79
CA VAL A 1 3.00 14.98 -30.44
C VAL A 1 2.67 16.12 -29.49
N ARG A 2 1.45 16.18 -28.98
CA ARG A 2 1.09 17.18 -27.94
C ARG A 2 1.74 16.74 -26.62
N PRO A 3 2.44 17.62 -25.89
CA PRO A 3 2.98 17.29 -24.58
C PRO A 3 1.80 16.94 -23.65
N LEU A 4 1.90 15.79 -22.98
CA LEU A 4 1.00 15.41 -21.90
C LEU A 4 1.13 16.46 -20.77
N THR A 5 0.15 17.35 -20.69
CA THR A 5 0.03 18.26 -19.55
C THR A 5 -0.37 17.41 -18.35
N LEU A 6 0.59 17.09 -17.49
CA LEU A 6 0.32 16.49 -16.18
C LEU A 6 -0.64 17.42 -15.45
N LYS A 7 -1.91 17.02 -15.36
CA LYS A 7 -2.88 17.71 -14.51
C LYS A 7 -2.35 17.65 -13.09
N ARG A 8 -2.10 18.83 -12.51
CA ARG A 8 -1.74 18.96 -11.11
C ARG A 8 -2.81 18.26 -10.28
N ALA A 9 -2.45 17.19 -9.56
CA ALA A 9 -3.39 16.48 -8.70
C ALA A 9 -4.02 17.48 -7.72
N ALA A 10 -5.33 17.41 -7.56
CA ALA A 10 -6.02 18.25 -6.60
C ALA A 10 -5.51 17.94 -5.19
N LYS A 11 -5.37 18.97 -4.35
CA LYS A 11 -5.06 18.76 -2.93
C LYS A 11 -6.07 17.77 -2.32
N PRO A 12 -5.63 16.87 -1.42
CA PRO A 12 -6.55 15.96 -0.74
C PRO A 12 -7.71 16.74 -0.11
N LYS A 13 -8.92 16.24 -0.26
CA LYS A 13 -10.10 16.83 0.38
C LYS A 13 -9.95 16.66 1.90
N SER A 14 -10.18 17.72 2.66
CA SER A 14 -10.27 17.61 4.12
C SER A 14 -11.36 16.61 4.51
N PRO A 15 -11.15 15.78 5.55
CA PRO A 15 -12.17 14.86 6.02
C PRO A 15 -13.43 15.61 6.48
N ALA A 16 -14.58 14.94 6.45
CA ALA A 16 -15.80 15.44 7.07
C ALA A 16 -15.55 15.67 8.57
N ILE A 17 -16.21 16.67 9.16
CA ILE A 17 -16.07 17.01 10.58
C ILE A 17 -16.39 15.79 11.44
N VAL A 18 -15.38 15.23 12.08
CA VAL A 18 -15.47 14.09 13.00
C VAL A 18 -15.56 14.65 14.43
N ARG A 19 -16.69 14.47 15.11
CA ARG A 19 -16.84 14.84 16.52
C ARG A 19 -16.38 13.70 17.40
N GLY A 20 -15.33 13.93 18.20
CA GLY A 20 -14.73 12.92 19.09
C GLY A 20 -13.70 12.01 18.39
N TRP A 21 -13.09 11.13 19.14
CA TRP A 21 -12.10 10.19 18.65
C TRP A 21 -12.76 8.96 18.05
N LYS A 22 -12.26 8.52 16.89
CA LYS A 22 -12.65 7.30 16.19
C LYS A 22 -11.43 6.42 15.96
N ARG A 23 -11.63 5.11 15.92
CA ARG A 23 -10.57 4.15 15.66
C ARG A 23 -10.41 3.95 14.16
N PHE A 24 -9.16 3.76 13.72
CA PHE A 24 -8.84 3.38 12.34
C PHE A 24 -7.93 2.15 12.30
N PHE A 25 -7.94 1.47 11.16
CA PHE A 25 -7.07 0.35 10.83
C PHE A 25 -6.60 0.48 9.38
N GLY A 26 -5.35 0.16 9.10
CA GLY A 26 -4.81 0.28 7.75
C GLY A 26 -3.71 -0.72 7.44
N VAL A 27 -3.68 -1.13 6.18
CA VAL A 27 -2.68 -2.03 5.62
C VAL A 27 -2.10 -1.45 4.33
N SER A 28 -0.98 -2.01 3.87
CA SER A 28 -0.29 -1.64 2.64
C SER A 28 0.41 -2.82 2.00
N CYS A 29 0.62 -2.77 0.69
CA CYS A 29 1.55 -3.64 -0.03
C CYS A 29 1.29 -5.13 0.22
N THR A 30 0.10 -5.60 -0.14
CA THR A 30 -0.27 -7.03 -0.08
C THR A 30 0.22 -7.80 -1.31
N HIS A 31 0.39 -7.12 -2.45
CA HIS A 31 0.88 -7.69 -3.70
C HIS A 31 0.20 -9.01 -4.08
N ALA A 32 -1.12 -9.03 -4.00
CA ALA A 32 -1.94 -10.15 -4.46
C ALA A 32 -1.48 -11.52 -3.92
N ARG A 33 -1.04 -12.42 -4.81
CA ARG A 33 -0.62 -13.78 -4.46
C ARG A 33 0.65 -13.85 -3.60
N HIS A 34 1.41 -12.76 -3.52
CA HIS A 34 2.66 -12.68 -2.76
C HIS A 34 2.45 -12.32 -1.29
N VAL A 35 1.19 -12.13 -0.87
CA VAL A 35 0.86 -11.84 0.53
C VAL A 35 1.39 -12.93 1.47
N ASP A 36 1.90 -12.53 2.63
CA ASP A 36 2.13 -13.44 3.74
C ASP A 36 0.77 -13.83 4.35
N ARG A 37 0.35 -15.07 4.07
CA ARG A 37 -0.99 -15.54 4.43
C ARG A 37 -1.24 -15.58 5.94
N ASP A 38 -0.20 -15.85 6.72
CA ASP A 38 -0.32 -15.90 8.18
C ASP A 38 -0.43 -14.50 8.75
N ALA A 39 0.37 -13.57 8.24
CA ALA A 39 0.27 -12.16 8.57
C ALA A 39 -1.06 -11.56 8.13
N TRP A 40 -1.54 -11.93 6.94
CA TRP A 40 -2.85 -11.48 6.44
C TRP A 40 -4.00 -11.90 7.38
N ARG A 41 -4.05 -13.18 7.74
CA ARG A 41 -5.04 -13.69 8.71
C ARG A 41 -4.93 -12.99 10.06
N ALA A 42 -3.69 -12.76 10.54
CA ALA A 42 -3.45 -12.05 11.80
C ALA A 42 -3.92 -10.58 11.71
N ALA A 43 -3.70 -9.90 10.57
CA ALA A 43 -4.16 -8.53 10.34
C ALA A 43 -5.70 -8.45 10.33
N LEU A 44 -6.39 -9.35 9.61
CA LEU A 44 -7.86 -9.42 9.58
C LEU A 44 -8.44 -9.71 10.98
N LYS A 45 -7.81 -10.62 11.73
CA LYS A 45 -8.22 -10.87 13.12
C LYS A 45 -8.00 -9.63 13.98
N ALA A 46 -6.86 -8.96 13.87
CA ALA A 46 -6.57 -7.75 14.61
C ALA A 46 -7.53 -6.61 14.27
N GLN A 47 -7.92 -6.46 12.99
CA GLN A 47 -8.96 -5.53 12.54
C GLN A 47 -10.30 -5.84 13.22
N SER A 48 -10.74 -7.09 13.16
CA SER A 48 -12.02 -7.53 13.77
C SER A 48 -12.03 -7.28 15.28
N ASP A 49 -10.96 -7.68 15.98
CA ASP A 49 -10.84 -7.48 17.43
C ASP A 49 -10.79 -6.00 17.83
N TYR A 50 -10.14 -5.18 17.00
CA TYR A 50 -10.02 -3.73 17.23
C TYR A 50 -11.30 -2.97 16.92
N ASN A 51 -12.14 -3.51 16.02
CA ASN A 51 -13.42 -2.94 15.58
C ASN A 51 -13.28 -1.45 15.18
N PRO A 52 -12.52 -1.13 14.11
CA PRO A 52 -12.29 0.24 13.68
C PRO A 52 -13.57 0.87 13.07
N HIS A 53 -13.64 2.21 13.12
CA HIS A 53 -14.66 2.98 12.42
C HIS A 53 -14.27 3.32 10.99
N PHE A 54 -12.96 3.20 10.68
CA PHE A 54 -12.40 3.51 9.37
C PHE A 54 -11.25 2.55 9.05
N THR A 55 -11.37 1.86 7.93
CA THR A 55 -10.35 0.94 7.43
C THR A 55 -9.85 1.41 6.07
N PHE A 56 -8.57 1.27 5.79
CA PHE A 56 -7.98 1.67 4.51
C PHE A 56 -6.89 0.71 4.04
N HIS A 57 -6.69 0.71 2.71
CA HIS A 57 -5.55 0.07 2.04
C HIS A 57 -4.72 1.14 1.33
N LEU A 58 -3.41 1.22 1.62
CA LEU A 58 -2.54 2.28 1.08
C LEU A 58 -1.90 1.96 -0.28
N GLY A 59 -2.43 0.98 -1.01
CA GLY A 59 -1.95 0.67 -2.37
C GLY A 59 -1.02 -0.53 -2.46
N ASP A 60 -0.67 -0.89 -3.69
CA ASP A 60 0.03 -2.12 -4.06
C ASP A 60 -0.73 -3.35 -3.54
N PHE A 61 -2.06 -3.40 -3.79
CA PHE A 61 -2.88 -4.57 -3.51
C PHE A 61 -2.77 -5.64 -4.61
N CYS A 62 -2.41 -5.25 -5.84
CA CYS A 62 -1.98 -6.13 -6.94
C CYS A 62 -0.47 -5.99 -7.16
N ASP A 63 0.20 -7.01 -7.72
CA ASP A 63 1.59 -6.90 -8.14
C ASP A 63 1.73 -6.31 -9.53
N THR A 64 0.76 -6.56 -10.41
CA THR A 64 0.75 -6.13 -11.82
C THR A 64 2.06 -6.41 -12.56
N GLY A 65 2.73 -7.50 -12.18
CA GLY A 65 4.03 -7.91 -12.73
C GLY A 65 4.01 -8.07 -14.24
N ALA A 66 2.89 -8.55 -14.80
CA ALA A 66 2.68 -8.66 -16.24
C ALA A 66 2.83 -7.32 -17.01
N PHE A 67 2.60 -6.19 -16.34
CA PHE A 67 2.73 -4.84 -16.89
C PHE A 67 4.05 -4.15 -16.51
N ARG A 68 5.02 -4.88 -15.96
CA ARG A 68 6.34 -4.32 -15.62
C ARG A 68 7.12 -4.04 -16.89
N SER A 69 7.68 -2.82 -17.04
CA SER A 69 8.55 -2.47 -18.15
C SER A 69 9.85 -3.29 -18.11
N GLY A 70 10.34 -3.69 -19.28
CA GLY A 70 11.56 -4.51 -19.42
C GLY A 70 11.38 -5.99 -19.07
N ARG A 71 10.14 -6.45 -18.96
CA ARG A 71 9.84 -7.88 -18.80
C ARG A 71 10.25 -8.65 -20.06
N GLY A 72 11.05 -9.71 -19.88
CA GLY A 72 11.36 -10.69 -20.93
C GLY A 72 10.27 -11.77 -21.03
N GLU A 73 10.25 -12.53 -22.13
CA GLU A 73 9.30 -13.63 -22.34
C GLU A 73 9.38 -14.72 -21.25
N ASN A 74 10.55 -14.85 -20.60
CA ASN A 74 10.81 -15.84 -19.55
C ASN A 74 10.67 -15.26 -18.12
N ASP A 75 10.13 -14.05 -17.97
CA ASP A 75 9.92 -13.45 -16.65
C ASP A 75 8.74 -14.15 -15.96
N GLY A 76 9.02 -14.82 -14.84
CA GLY A 76 8.08 -15.60 -14.04
C GLY A 76 6.99 -14.81 -13.32
N SER A 77 6.68 -13.57 -13.77
CA SER A 77 5.59 -12.78 -13.19
C SER A 77 4.23 -13.44 -13.36
N ASP A 78 3.36 -13.28 -12.38
CA ASP A 78 2.02 -13.82 -12.42
C ASP A 78 1.21 -13.32 -13.62
N PRO A 79 0.35 -14.17 -14.20
CA PRO A 79 -0.62 -13.74 -15.20
C PRO A 79 -1.56 -12.66 -14.63
N VAL A 80 -2.10 -11.80 -15.52
CA VAL A 80 -2.92 -10.64 -15.14
C VAL A 80 -4.14 -11.05 -14.31
N ASP A 81 -4.89 -12.05 -14.75
CA ASP A 81 -6.16 -12.41 -14.12
C ASP A 81 -5.99 -12.99 -12.70
N PRO A 82 -5.10 -13.98 -12.46
CA PRO A 82 -4.87 -14.47 -11.10
C PRO A 82 -4.31 -13.41 -10.13
N ASP A 83 -3.45 -12.52 -10.61
CA ASP A 83 -2.92 -11.42 -9.81
C ASP A 83 -4.05 -10.45 -9.41
N LEU A 84 -4.81 -9.96 -10.40
CA LEU A 84 -5.93 -9.05 -10.16
C LEU A 84 -6.99 -9.68 -9.25
N THR A 85 -7.39 -10.93 -9.54
CA THR A 85 -8.40 -11.65 -8.74
C THR A 85 -7.96 -11.76 -7.28
N SER A 86 -6.70 -12.13 -7.02
CA SER A 86 -6.17 -12.25 -5.67
C SER A 86 -6.15 -10.91 -4.92
N GLY A 87 -5.70 -9.84 -5.58
CA GLY A 87 -5.69 -8.51 -4.98
C GLY A 87 -7.10 -8.02 -4.62
N LEU A 88 -8.07 -8.24 -5.51
CA LEU A 88 -9.47 -7.87 -5.26
C LEU A 88 -10.13 -8.73 -4.17
N VAL A 89 -9.73 -10.00 -4.01
CA VAL A 89 -10.17 -10.84 -2.88
C VAL A 89 -9.71 -10.24 -1.56
N HIS A 90 -8.44 -9.84 -1.46
CA HIS A 90 -7.93 -9.20 -0.24
C HIS A 90 -8.67 -7.90 0.10
N LEU A 91 -9.02 -7.09 -0.90
CA LEU A 91 -9.84 -5.90 -0.65
C LEU A 91 -11.22 -6.27 -0.12
N ARG A 92 -11.88 -7.31 -0.66
CA ARG A 92 -13.18 -7.77 -0.16
C ARG A 92 -13.12 -8.37 1.25
N GLU A 93 -12.02 -9.05 1.60
CA GLU A 93 -11.82 -9.57 2.96
C GLU A 93 -11.55 -8.46 3.98
N LEU A 94 -10.85 -7.39 3.58
CA LEU A 94 -10.53 -6.24 4.43
C LEU A 94 -11.71 -5.28 4.60
N GLU A 95 -12.60 -5.17 3.60
CA GLU A 95 -13.72 -4.24 3.55
C GLU A 95 -13.33 -2.77 3.85
N PRO A 96 -12.34 -2.20 3.14
CA PRO A 96 -11.88 -0.85 3.41
C PRO A 96 -12.89 0.19 2.92
N GLN A 97 -12.97 1.33 3.61
CA GLN A 97 -13.70 2.52 3.16
C GLN A 97 -12.84 3.43 2.27
N LEU A 98 -11.52 3.22 2.26
CA LEU A 98 -10.59 3.94 1.39
C LEU A 98 -9.59 2.96 0.77
N ILE A 99 -9.48 2.99 -0.54
CA ILE A 99 -8.50 2.25 -1.32
C ILE A 99 -7.63 3.26 -2.06
N LEU A 100 -6.35 3.30 -1.75
CA LEU A 100 -5.37 4.01 -2.57
C LEU A 100 -4.79 3.04 -3.59
N CYS A 101 -4.57 3.50 -4.81
CA CYS A 101 -3.69 2.81 -5.74
C CYS A 101 -2.23 3.11 -5.40
N GLY A 102 -1.33 2.14 -5.60
CA GLY A 102 0.09 2.35 -5.50
C GLY A 102 0.77 2.44 -6.87
N ASN A 103 2.08 2.39 -6.87
CA ASN A 103 2.85 2.44 -8.11
C ASN A 103 2.70 1.16 -8.95
N HIS A 104 2.30 0.04 -8.35
CA HIS A 104 1.99 -1.18 -9.07
C HIS A 104 0.69 -1.03 -9.86
N GLU A 105 -0.40 -0.61 -9.23
CA GLU A 105 -1.63 -0.36 -9.95
C GLU A 105 -1.47 0.75 -11.00
N GLN A 106 -0.62 1.77 -10.76
CA GLN A 106 -0.37 2.84 -11.74
C GLN A 106 0.12 2.32 -13.11
N ARG A 107 0.76 1.15 -13.14
CA ARG A 107 1.17 0.52 -14.41
C ARG A 107 -0.02 0.33 -15.34
N LEU A 108 -1.17 -0.04 -14.83
CA LEU A 108 -2.40 -0.20 -15.62
C LEU A 108 -2.79 1.11 -16.31
N TRP A 109 -2.84 2.22 -15.56
CA TRP A 109 -3.18 3.53 -16.14
C TRP A 109 -2.18 4.00 -17.20
N ARG A 110 -0.89 3.67 -17.04
CA ARG A 110 0.14 3.98 -18.02
C ARG A 110 -0.07 3.22 -19.34
N TYR A 111 -0.57 2.00 -19.29
CA TYR A 111 -0.79 1.17 -20.46
C TYR A 111 -2.14 1.39 -21.16
N LEU A 112 -3.01 2.26 -20.64
CA LEU A 112 -4.23 2.69 -21.36
C LEU A 112 -3.93 3.31 -22.73
N SER A 113 -2.78 3.96 -22.88
CA SER A 113 -2.30 4.55 -24.13
C SER A 113 -1.29 3.69 -24.87
N SER A 114 -1.21 2.39 -24.58
CA SER A 114 -0.33 1.46 -25.29
C SER A 114 -0.65 1.42 -26.78
N ARG A 115 0.39 1.35 -27.62
CA ARG A 115 0.23 1.09 -29.05
C ARG A 115 -0.19 -0.35 -29.37
N ASN A 116 -0.07 -1.25 -28.42
CA ASN A 116 -0.58 -2.61 -28.52
C ASN A 116 -2.00 -2.63 -27.96
N ASP A 117 -2.99 -2.77 -28.83
CA ASP A 117 -4.41 -2.73 -28.50
C ASP A 117 -4.81 -3.81 -27.48
N ILE A 118 -4.17 -4.99 -27.53
CA ILE A 118 -4.43 -6.06 -26.55
C ILE A 118 -3.99 -5.63 -25.14
N VAL A 119 -2.82 -5.01 -25.04
CA VAL A 119 -2.31 -4.50 -23.74
C VAL A 119 -3.18 -3.35 -23.24
N ALA A 120 -3.57 -2.41 -24.10
CA ALA A 120 -4.48 -1.32 -23.73
C ALA A 120 -5.83 -1.86 -23.26
N TYR A 121 -6.38 -2.84 -24.00
CA TYR A 121 -7.65 -3.50 -23.62
C TYR A 121 -7.54 -4.23 -22.28
N ALA A 122 -6.49 -5.02 -22.06
CA ALA A 122 -6.26 -5.73 -20.80
C ALA A 122 -6.15 -4.76 -19.63
N SER A 123 -5.41 -3.65 -19.79
CA SER A 123 -5.31 -2.59 -18.78
C SER A 123 -6.66 -1.96 -18.47
N HIS A 124 -7.45 -1.65 -19.49
CA HIS A 124 -8.79 -1.09 -19.32
C HIS A 124 -9.72 -2.05 -18.56
N GLN A 125 -9.69 -3.35 -18.88
CA GLN A 125 -10.49 -4.35 -18.18
C GLN A 125 -10.07 -4.47 -16.70
N ALA A 126 -8.76 -4.50 -16.42
CA ALA A 126 -8.25 -4.57 -15.05
C ALA A 126 -8.68 -3.33 -14.23
N ILE A 127 -8.57 -2.13 -14.79
CA ILE A 127 -9.02 -0.89 -14.14
C ILE A 127 -10.54 -0.94 -13.86
N ASN A 128 -11.34 -1.39 -14.82
CA ASN A 128 -12.79 -1.54 -14.62
C ASN A 128 -13.12 -2.53 -13.48
N CYS A 129 -12.36 -3.61 -13.34
CA CYS A 129 -12.53 -4.54 -12.23
C CYS A 129 -12.20 -3.89 -10.88
N ILE A 130 -11.14 -3.06 -10.82
CA ILE A 130 -10.77 -2.31 -9.61
C ILE A 130 -11.87 -1.32 -9.23
N HIS A 131 -12.36 -0.52 -10.18
CA HIS A 131 -13.45 0.43 -9.94
C HIS A 131 -14.73 -0.25 -9.48
N ARG A 132 -15.09 -1.40 -10.11
CA ARG A 132 -16.25 -2.19 -9.71
C ARG A 132 -16.10 -2.71 -8.28
N CYS A 133 -14.95 -3.26 -7.93
CA CYS A 133 -14.68 -3.73 -6.57
C CYS A 133 -14.80 -2.60 -5.53
N ALA A 134 -14.23 -1.42 -5.81
CA ALA A 134 -14.36 -0.26 -4.93
C ALA A 134 -15.84 0.20 -4.79
N SER A 135 -16.60 0.18 -5.90
CA SER A 135 -18.03 0.50 -5.89
C SER A 135 -18.85 -0.51 -5.08
N ASP A 136 -18.58 -1.81 -5.25
CA ASP A 136 -19.27 -2.89 -4.52
C ASP A 136 -19.01 -2.78 -3.00
N LEU A 137 -17.82 -2.33 -2.62
CA LEU A 137 -17.41 -2.09 -1.22
C LEU A 137 -17.86 -0.72 -0.68
N HIS A 138 -18.50 0.11 -1.50
CA HIS A 138 -18.77 1.53 -1.16
C HIS A 138 -17.52 2.29 -0.71
N ALA A 139 -16.36 1.92 -1.22
CA ALA A 139 -15.06 2.50 -0.88
C ALA A 139 -14.72 3.68 -1.79
N GLU A 140 -14.08 4.70 -1.22
CA GLU A 140 -13.42 5.73 -2.02
C GLU A 140 -12.16 5.14 -2.66
N LEU A 141 -12.04 5.22 -3.99
CA LEU A 141 -10.85 4.83 -4.74
C LEU A 141 -10.06 6.08 -5.10
N VAL A 142 -8.78 6.11 -4.75
CA VAL A 142 -7.85 7.20 -5.09
C VAL A 142 -6.75 6.68 -5.98
N GLU A 143 -6.70 7.16 -7.22
CA GLU A 143 -5.68 6.80 -8.20
C GLU A 143 -4.29 7.36 -7.81
N TYR A 144 -3.23 6.64 -8.19
CA TYR A 144 -1.85 7.10 -8.00
C TYR A 144 -1.44 8.06 -9.13
N THR A 145 -1.76 9.34 -8.99
CA THR A 145 -1.54 10.37 -10.03
C THR A 145 -0.33 11.27 -9.77
N GLY A 146 0.46 10.98 -8.74
CA GLY A 146 1.67 11.74 -8.40
C GLY A 146 1.74 12.13 -6.93
N ILE A 147 2.46 13.23 -6.66
CA ILE A 147 2.86 13.63 -5.30
C ILE A 147 1.68 13.84 -4.32
N TRP A 148 0.50 14.20 -4.80
CA TRP A 148 -0.66 14.50 -3.95
C TRP A 148 -1.74 13.42 -3.97
N SER A 149 -1.39 12.20 -4.38
CA SER A 149 -2.32 11.07 -4.33
C SER A 149 -2.50 10.59 -2.89
N GLY A 150 -3.62 10.94 -2.28
CA GLY A 150 -3.88 10.55 -0.89
C GLY A 150 -5.11 11.19 -0.28
N ARG A 151 -5.34 10.89 0.99
CA ARG A 151 -6.48 11.36 1.77
C ARG A 151 -6.04 11.80 3.15
N MET A 152 -6.59 12.90 3.66
CA MET A 152 -6.34 13.33 5.03
C MET A 152 -7.11 12.47 6.04
N LEU A 153 -6.44 12.10 7.13
CA LEU A 153 -7.02 11.47 8.30
C LEU A 153 -6.56 12.29 9.54
N GLY A 154 -7.46 13.07 10.09
CA GLY A 154 -7.05 14.10 11.06
C GLY A 154 -6.01 15.04 10.44
N ASN A 155 -4.87 15.16 11.08
CA ASN A 155 -3.72 15.95 10.63
C ASN A 155 -2.65 15.13 9.86
N HIS A 156 -2.94 13.89 9.49
CA HIS A 156 -2.04 13.03 8.72
C HIS A 156 -2.53 12.82 7.29
N LEU A 157 -1.62 12.86 6.33
CA LEU A 157 -1.87 12.42 4.97
C LEU A 157 -1.72 10.88 4.90
N LEU A 158 -2.76 10.19 4.44
CA LEU A 158 -2.68 8.80 3.99
C LEU A 158 -2.26 8.80 2.53
N THR A 159 -1.18 8.13 2.18
CA THR A 159 -0.70 7.99 0.79
C THR A 159 0.02 6.65 0.61
N HIS A 160 0.17 6.20 -0.64
CA HIS A 160 1.00 5.02 -0.88
C HIS A 160 2.48 5.27 -0.58
N GLY A 161 2.97 6.43 -0.95
CA GLY A 161 4.38 6.81 -0.87
C GLY A 161 4.99 7.02 -2.25
N THR A 162 6.02 7.87 -2.31
CA THR A 162 6.71 8.24 -3.56
C THR A 162 8.22 8.18 -3.44
N ILE A 163 8.75 8.05 -2.22
CA ILE A 163 10.18 8.04 -1.92
C ILE A 163 10.60 6.63 -1.53
N TYR A 164 11.62 6.11 -2.22
CA TYR A 164 12.18 4.80 -2.00
C TYR A 164 13.65 4.90 -1.61
N ASN A 165 13.91 5.16 -0.32
CA ASN A 165 15.25 5.16 0.27
C ASN A 165 15.21 4.83 1.77
N VAL A 166 16.38 4.71 2.40
CA VAL A 166 16.49 4.38 3.83
C VAL A 166 15.94 5.47 4.76
N ASN A 167 15.81 6.69 4.28
CA ASN A 167 15.28 7.83 5.02
C ASN A 167 13.83 8.19 4.63
N ALA A 168 13.15 7.31 3.89
CA ALA A 168 11.84 7.60 3.31
C ALA A 168 10.86 8.19 4.33
N ALA A 169 10.82 7.69 5.57
CA ALA A 169 9.91 8.19 6.59
C ALA A 169 10.16 9.68 6.92
N ARG A 170 11.43 10.08 7.05
CA ARG A 170 11.81 11.47 7.27
C ARG A 170 11.51 12.32 6.03
N ASP A 171 11.93 11.87 4.87
CA ASP A 171 11.85 12.65 3.62
C ASP A 171 10.38 12.85 3.21
N MET A 172 9.53 11.85 3.42
CA MET A 172 8.08 11.97 3.25
C MET A 172 7.47 12.98 4.23
N ALA A 173 7.91 12.98 5.51
CA ALA A 173 7.45 13.98 6.47
C ALA A 173 7.90 15.40 6.10
N GLU A 174 9.11 15.58 5.59
CA GLU A 174 9.58 16.89 5.11
C GLU A 174 8.75 17.40 3.94
N MET A 175 8.33 16.50 3.02
CA MET A 175 7.57 16.86 1.83
C MET A 175 6.09 17.14 2.14
N TYR A 176 5.45 16.32 2.97
CA TYR A 176 3.99 16.29 3.11
C TYR A 176 3.47 16.78 4.45
N GLY A 177 4.31 16.92 5.48
CA GLY A 177 3.86 17.06 6.84
C GLY A 177 3.68 15.70 7.51
N ASN A 178 2.75 15.60 8.48
CA ASN A 178 2.44 14.30 9.06
C ASN A 178 1.86 13.35 8.01
N VAL A 179 2.45 12.15 7.89
CA VAL A 179 2.11 11.22 6.81
C VAL A 179 2.18 9.76 7.26
N ILE A 180 1.23 8.95 6.80
CA ILE A 180 1.21 7.50 6.95
C ILE A 180 1.27 6.90 5.54
N PHE A 181 2.24 6.00 5.29
CA PHE A 181 2.49 5.46 3.95
C PHE A 181 3.10 4.05 4.01
N GLY A 182 3.13 3.37 2.86
CA GLY A 182 3.73 2.05 2.66
C GLY A 182 4.94 2.08 1.73
N HIS A 183 4.85 1.44 0.57
CA HIS A 183 5.75 1.49 -0.59
C HIS A 183 7.15 0.85 -0.38
N THR A 184 7.88 1.19 0.68
CA THR A 184 9.23 0.67 0.88
C THR A 184 9.29 -0.69 1.57
N HIS A 185 8.14 -1.21 2.02
CA HIS A 185 7.99 -2.48 2.75
C HIS A 185 8.74 -2.53 4.09
N THR A 186 9.24 -1.40 4.59
CA THR A 186 9.95 -1.31 5.87
C THR A 186 9.10 -0.61 6.91
N VAL A 187 9.24 -0.96 8.17
CA VAL A 187 8.69 -0.17 9.27
C VAL A 187 9.70 0.89 9.68
N ALA A 188 9.28 2.14 9.63
CA ALA A 188 10.11 3.26 10.07
C ALA A 188 9.23 4.44 10.55
N ILE A 189 9.69 5.12 11.57
CA ILE A 189 9.13 6.40 12.00
C ILE A 189 10.23 7.44 11.90
N GLY A 190 9.98 8.52 11.16
CA GLY A 190 10.96 9.57 10.91
C GLY A 190 10.40 10.96 11.17
N LYS A 191 11.22 11.80 11.80
CA LYS A 191 10.92 13.22 12.00
C LYS A 191 11.47 14.05 10.84
N GLY A 192 10.61 14.84 10.21
CA GLY A 192 11.04 15.82 9.20
C GLY A 192 11.81 16.97 9.84
N ARG A 193 12.82 17.49 9.14
CA ARG A 193 13.65 18.61 9.60
C ARG A 193 13.01 19.96 9.28
N ARG A 194 11.75 20.13 9.70
CA ARG A 194 10.96 21.34 9.54
C ARG A 194 10.62 21.91 10.92
N ILE A 195 10.30 23.20 10.98
CA ILE A 195 9.98 23.88 12.25
C ILE A 195 8.75 23.31 12.94
N ASP A 196 7.79 22.79 12.17
CA ASP A 196 6.58 22.10 12.63
C ASP A 196 6.82 20.63 13.03
N ASN A 197 8.07 20.14 12.88
CA ASN A 197 8.54 18.82 13.29
C ASN A 197 7.59 17.66 12.90
N PRO A 198 7.19 17.56 11.63
CA PRO A 198 6.22 16.55 11.19
C PRO A 198 6.78 15.14 11.30
N THR A 199 5.87 14.16 11.38
CA THR A 199 6.24 12.74 11.52
C THR A 199 5.75 11.94 10.32
N GLY A 200 6.66 11.14 9.74
CA GLY A 200 6.33 10.13 8.74
C GLY A 200 6.30 8.75 9.38
N TYR A 201 5.24 8.00 9.08
CA TYR A 201 5.02 6.63 9.50
C TYR A 201 5.02 5.72 8.27
N ASN A 202 6.11 4.98 8.07
CA ASN A 202 6.16 3.91 7.08
C ASN A 202 5.67 2.62 7.75
N ILE A 203 4.55 2.10 7.30
CA ILE A 203 3.83 1.04 8.02
C ILE A 203 4.25 -0.38 7.63
N GLY A 204 5.30 -0.54 6.80
CA GLY A 204 5.71 -1.86 6.32
C GLY A 204 4.82 -2.39 5.21
N ALA A 205 4.71 -3.70 5.12
CA ALA A 205 3.95 -4.41 4.09
C ALA A 205 3.32 -5.69 4.65
N LEU A 206 2.41 -6.30 3.88
CA LEU A 206 1.90 -7.64 4.16
C LEU A 206 2.36 -8.67 3.12
N VAL A 207 3.33 -8.30 2.27
CA VAL A 207 3.97 -9.19 1.30
C VAL A 207 5.06 -10.02 1.97
N SER A 208 5.20 -11.27 1.51
CA SER A 208 6.32 -12.14 1.89
C SER A 208 7.47 -12.01 0.89
N ALA A 209 8.64 -11.55 1.34
CA ALA A 209 9.80 -11.38 0.48
C ALA A 209 10.22 -12.67 -0.27
N PRO A 210 10.21 -13.87 0.35
CA PRO A 210 10.49 -15.12 -0.34
C PRO A 210 9.52 -15.45 -1.49
N ASN A 211 8.31 -14.91 -1.46
CA ASN A 211 7.30 -15.15 -2.50
C ASN A 211 7.49 -14.25 -3.73
N MET A 212 8.45 -13.32 -3.70
CA MET A 212 8.70 -12.38 -4.80
C MET A 212 10.07 -12.66 -5.44
N ASP A 213 10.09 -13.29 -6.61
CA ASP A 213 11.31 -13.71 -7.29
C ASP A 213 12.35 -12.59 -7.44
N TYR A 214 11.91 -11.38 -7.77
CA TYR A 214 12.80 -10.24 -7.93
C TYR A 214 13.34 -9.68 -6.61
N ALA A 215 12.75 -10.08 -5.49
CA ALA A 215 13.06 -9.57 -4.15
C ALA A 215 13.89 -10.57 -3.33
N ALA A 216 13.73 -11.86 -3.58
CA ALA A 216 14.19 -12.96 -2.70
C ALA A 216 15.68 -12.91 -2.34
N ASN A 217 16.54 -12.31 -3.17
CA ASN A 217 17.99 -12.30 -2.99
C ASN A 217 18.61 -10.90 -2.89
N ARG A 218 17.83 -9.87 -2.57
CA ARG A 218 18.33 -8.50 -2.48
C ARG A 218 18.55 -8.09 -1.02
N ARG A 219 19.69 -7.46 -0.72
CA ARG A 219 20.00 -6.91 0.60
C ARG A 219 18.88 -6.01 1.14
N GLN A 220 18.22 -5.27 0.26
CA GLN A 220 17.13 -4.35 0.63
C GLN A 220 15.90 -5.07 1.18
N THR A 221 15.63 -6.30 0.74
CA THR A 221 14.49 -7.09 1.21
C THR A 221 14.68 -7.66 2.62
N MET A 222 15.92 -7.69 3.12
CA MET A 222 16.20 -8.08 4.51
C MET A 222 15.62 -7.08 5.53
N ALA A 223 15.33 -5.86 5.10
CA ALA A 223 14.70 -4.84 5.93
C ALA A 223 13.16 -4.83 5.83
N TRP A 224 12.59 -5.68 4.97
CA TRP A 224 11.13 -5.76 4.85
C TRP A 224 10.52 -6.26 6.15
N THR A 225 9.45 -5.59 6.55
CA THR A 225 8.82 -5.84 7.84
C THR A 225 7.33 -6.02 7.63
N THR A 226 6.84 -7.17 8.06
CA THR A 226 5.41 -7.47 8.01
C THR A 226 4.70 -6.73 9.14
N ALA A 227 3.81 -5.80 8.78
CA ALA A 227 3.17 -4.93 9.74
C ALA A 227 1.87 -4.33 9.18
N TRP A 228 1.07 -3.75 10.07
CA TRP A 228 -0.09 -2.90 9.78
C TRP A 228 -0.15 -1.74 10.76
N VAL A 229 -1.04 -0.78 10.51
CA VAL A 229 -1.25 0.35 11.40
C VAL A 229 -2.67 0.33 11.97
N ARG A 230 -2.80 0.74 13.22
CA ARG A 230 -4.07 1.07 13.86
C ARG A 230 -3.91 2.36 14.64
N GLY A 231 -4.99 2.89 15.15
CA GLY A 231 -4.92 4.07 16.01
C GLY A 231 -6.24 4.79 16.10
N GLU A 232 -6.17 6.00 16.62
CA GLU A 232 -7.32 6.87 16.81
C GLU A 232 -7.13 8.17 16.05
N TYR A 233 -8.20 8.78 15.61
CA TYR A 233 -8.20 10.07 14.92
C TYR A 233 -9.41 10.90 15.28
N CYS A 234 -9.25 12.22 15.16
CA CYS A 234 -10.33 13.20 15.21
C CYS A 234 -10.08 14.26 14.12
N ASP A 235 -10.85 15.34 14.11
CA ASP A 235 -10.77 16.36 13.04
C ASP A 235 -9.37 16.94 12.83
N ASN A 236 -8.61 17.13 13.92
CA ASN A 236 -7.35 17.86 13.90
C ASN A 236 -6.16 17.05 14.41
N ASP A 237 -6.36 15.75 14.71
CA ASP A 237 -5.28 14.94 15.25
C ASP A 237 -5.44 13.46 14.83
N CYS A 238 -4.30 12.74 14.81
CA CYS A 238 -4.26 11.31 14.51
C CYS A 238 -3.09 10.70 15.31
N ARG A 239 -3.34 9.54 15.93
CA ARG A 239 -2.40 8.82 16.79
C ARG A 239 -2.15 7.43 16.24
N PRO A 240 -1.26 7.28 15.24
CA PRO A 240 -0.96 5.99 14.65
C PRO A 240 -0.06 5.14 15.56
N GLU A 241 -0.38 3.84 15.60
CA GLU A 241 0.41 2.79 16.22
C GLU A 241 0.71 1.71 15.16
N ILE A 242 1.98 1.45 14.87
CA ILE A 242 2.39 0.40 13.94
C ILE A 242 2.50 -0.92 14.71
N ILE A 243 1.82 -1.94 14.23
CA ILE A 243 1.84 -3.29 14.81
C ILE A 243 2.68 -4.19 13.91
N ILE A 244 3.83 -4.62 14.42
CA ILE A 244 4.72 -5.55 13.72
C ILE A 244 4.25 -6.98 13.97
N HIS A 245 4.01 -7.72 12.88
CA HIS A 245 3.74 -9.15 12.96
C HIS A 245 5.06 -9.90 13.16
N ARG A 246 5.22 -10.48 14.35
CA ARG A 246 6.37 -11.34 14.64
C ARG A 246 5.98 -12.77 14.33
N GLN A 247 6.60 -13.36 13.32
CA GLN A 247 6.55 -14.82 13.16
C GLN A 247 7.27 -15.46 14.35
N PRO A 248 6.79 -16.60 14.87
CA PRO A 248 7.54 -17.35 15.84
C PRO A 248 8.92 -17.68 15.25
N THR A 249 9.98 -17.35 15.98
CA THR A 249 11.35 -17.67 15.55
C THR A 249 11.41 -19.18 15.29
N PRO A 250 11.86 -19.63 14.10
CA PRO A 250 12.05 -21.06 13.88
C PRO A 250 12.94 -21.61 15.00
N SER A 251 12.49 -22.64 15.69
CA SER A 251 13.33 -23.33 16.67
C SER A 251 14.59 -23.79 15.95
N MET A 252 15.75 -23.34 16.42
CA MET A 252 17.01 -23.84 15.88
C MET A 252 16.98 -25.37 15.94
N PRO A 253 17.33 -26.09 14.87
CA PRO A 253 17.49 -27.54 14.95
C PRO A 253 18.48 -27.84 16.07
N PRO A 254 18.25 -28.89 16.87
CA PRO A 254 19.18 -29.28 17.92
C PRO A 254 20.57 -29.45 17.32
N ALA A 255 21.58 -28.85 17.95
CA ALA A 255 22.95 -28.96 17.51
C ALA A 255 23.28 -30.46 17.43
N THR A 256 23.50 -30.97 16.23
CA THR A 256 24.05 -32.30 16.02
C THR A 256 25.48 -32.23 16.47
N HIS A 257 25.74 -32.70 17.70
CA HIS A 257 27.10 -32.98 18.14
C HIS A 257 27.62 -34.11 17.27
N ALA A 258 28.62 -33.78 16.39
CA ALA A 258 29.44 -34.73 15.68
C ALA A 258 30.58 -35.19 16.56
#